data_da7d515f90b1f7ea80132887d9facb03
#
_entry.id   da7d515f90b1f7ea80132887d9facb03
#
_cell.length_a   1.000
_cell.length_b   1.000
_cell.length_c   1.000
_cell.angle_alpha   90.00
_cell.angle_beta   90.00
_cell.angle_gamma   90.00
#
_symmetry.space_group_name_H-M   'P 1'
#
loop_
_entity.id
_entity.type
_entity.pdbx_description
1 polymer ?
#
loop_
_entity_poly.entity_id
_entity_poly.type
_entity_poly.pdbx_seq_one_letter_code
_entity_poly.pdbx_strand_id
1 'polypeptide(L)'
;MGGGEYNRWCSDMGIPGRMFRMHMARRGLLLAGFILLGAGFGPAYAQAPPRIRVSGNHRFFVAQDGTPFFYLADTEWAMFHMTREDVDLYLKDRAAKKFNVIQAVATFWGGPKLDTPNAYGQTVFVNGDFTRPNDEYFKTVDYAVNKANSLGLYIAIVPIWGKGYVNEKLSVFDKTSAFNYGKFLGGRYRDKRVMFILGGDWYPDKTEDIWRAMAAGIAAGDGGVHLITYHPTGIQSSGNWFQNDAWLSFNMVQSRHMVLNRTYDMIARDWERTPTKPVVDGESVYEGIVDNLVAYEPGVPIIQAQDVRRAAYCSVFAGGAGYTYGSQGVWSYSSPRPGAPAPTKAGRKGSEYGLPAISFQEAMQRPAGTQMQYLRALIESRPMLTRVPDQWLIVNDPLSTTDRIQACRSSDGSYIFIYTSSGKPVRVQVRDKIRDKLSGTAYKAYWYDPRTGTSTLIGEFPRTEAGDRPADVRRADISKEFTPPSSGPGNDWVLVLDDAAKNFPPPGTKVWR
;
A
#
# COMPACT_ATOMS: atom_id res chain seq x y z
N MET A 1 24.12 27.44 21.88
CA MET A 1 23.98 27.43 23.33
C MET A 1 22.66 26.74 23.61
N GLY A 2 22.70 25.65 24.12
CA GLY A 2 22.68 24.79 25.16
C GLY A 2 22.06 23.47 24.77
N GLY A 3 22.88 22.44 24.65
CA GLY A 3 22.47 21.06 24.76
C GLY A 3 22.53 20.65 26.23
N GLY A 4 21.76 19.66 26.56
CA GLY A 4 21.84 19.02 27.86
C GLY A 4 20.44 18.74 28.44
N GLU A 5 20.20 17.46 28.58
CA GLU A 5 19.26 16.77 29.48
C GLU A 5 18.39 15.74 28.79
N TYR A 6 19.05 14.63 28.44
CA TYR A 6 18.37 13.33 28.35
C TYR A 6 19.39 12.20 28.59
N ASN A 7 19.94 12.19 29.83
CA ASN A 7 20.70 11.03 30.34
C ASN A 7 20.77 11.14 31.87
N ARG A 8 19.75 10.63 32.54
CA ARG A 8 19.79 10.22 33.95
C ARG A 8 18.52 9.50 34.30
N TRP A 9 18.60 8.18 34.27
CA TRP A 9 17.79 7.23 35.07
C TRP A 9 18.21 5.81 34.67
N CYS A 10 19.31 5.37 35.24
CA CYS A 10 19.66 3.96 35.45
C CYS A 10 21.06 3.89 36.07
N SER A 11 21.14 4.21 37.35
CA SER A 11 22.20 3.73 38.20
C SER A 11 21.66 3.84 39.62
N ASP A 12 21.26 2.71 40.14
CA ASP A 12 21.29 2.37 41.59
C ASP A 12 20.44 1.13 41.84
N MET A 13 21.08 -0.02 41.77
CA MET A 13 20.86 -1.14 42.72
C MET A 13 21.95 -2.18 42.44
N GLY A 14 22.96 -2.11 43.28
CA GLY A 14 24.06 -3.08 43.32
C GLY A 14 23.64 -4.37 44.05
N ILE A 15 24.06 -5.49 43.49
CA ILE A 15 24.18 -6.75 44.22
C ILE A 15 25.48 -7.44 43.77
N PRO A 16 26.33 -7.94 44.69
CA PRO A 16 27.69 -8.36 44.42
C PRO A 16 27.82 -9.81 43.92
N GLY A 17 28.87 -10.04 43.15
CA GLY A 17 29.23 -11.33 42.59
C GLY A 17 29.79 -12.32 43.66
N ARG A 18 29.65 -13.59 43.37
CA ARG A 18 30.50 -14.64 43.89
C ARG A 18 30.91 -15.61 42.77
N MET A 19 32.23 -15.62 42.52
CA MET A 19 32.93 -16.71 41.83
C MET A 19 32.86 -17.97 42.65
N PHE A 20 32.68 -19.12 41.97
CA PHE A 20 33.19 -20.40 42.41
C PHE A 20 33.75 -21.16 41.20
N ARG A 21 35.07 -21.36 41.24
CA ARG A 21 35.81 -22.38 40.46
C ARG A 21 35.80 -23.67 41.24
N MET A 22 35.56 -24.80 40.60
CA MET A 22 36.22 -26.06 40.98
C MET A 22 36.20 -27.10 39.83
N HIS A 23 37.28 -27.58 39.63
CA HIS A 23 38.09 -28.62 39.06
C HIS A 23 37.44 -29.90 38.54
N MET A 24 38.12 -30.39 37.48
CA MET A 24 37.98 -31.71 36.84
C MET A 24 38.19 -32.90 37.75
N ALA A 25 37.52 -34.01 37.47
CA ALA A 25 38.07 -35.35 37.55
C ALA A 25 37.38 -36.31 36.56
N ARG A 26 38.17 -37.00 35.77
CA ARG A 26 37.83 -38.07 34.84
C ARG A 26 37.43 -39.34 35.59
N ARG A 27 36.48 -40.13 35.10
CA ARG A 27 36.57 -41.56 34.83
C ARG A 27 35.28 -42.09 34.19
N GLY A 28 35.41 -42.89 33.14
CA GLY A 28 34.36 -43.41 32.30
C GLY A 28 33.67 -44.65 32.86
N LEU A 29 32.51 -44.92 32.31
CA LEU A 29 31.91 -46.25 32.15
C LEU A 29 30.92 -46.23 30.99
N LEU A 30 31.10 -47.09 30.02
CA LEU A 30 30.19 -47.37 28.94
C LEU A 30 28.95 -48.12 29.49
N LEU A 31 27.76 -47.55 29.28
CA LEU A 31 26.52 -48.33 29.28
C LEU A 31 25.66 -47.85 28.11
N ALA A 32 25.42 -48.75 27.19
CA ALA A 32 24.49 -48.54 26.08
C ALA A 32 23.05 -48.54 26.62
N GLY A 33 22.44 -47.38 26.68
CA GLY A 33 21.02 -47.24 26.96
C GLY A 33 20.30 -46.66 25.75
N PHE A 34 19.39 -47.44 25.17
CA PHE A 34 18.45 -46.97 24.14
C PHE A 34 17.58 -45.88 24.76
N ILE A 35 17.84 -44.61 24.40
CA ILE A 35 16.94 -43.52 24.70
C ILE A 35 16.02 -43.36 23.49
N LEU A 36 14.75 -43.77 23.65
CA LEU A 36 13.65 -43.34 22.83
C LEU A 36 13.55 -41.81 22.94
N LEU A 37 14.04 -41.10 21.93
CA LEU A 37 13.75 -39.68 21.75
C LEU A 37 12.26 -39.51 21.40
N GLY A 38 11.43 -39.43 22.41
CA GLY A 38 10.09 -38.86 22.29
C GLY A 38 10.24 -37.40 21.86
N ALA A 39 10.07 -37.12 20.58
CA ALA A 39 9.91 -35.76 20.11
C ALA A 39 8.64 -35.19 20.74
N GLY A 40 8.77 -34.53 21.88
CA GLY A 40 7.72 -33.71 22.46
C GLY A 40 7.47 -32.55 21.51
N PHE A 41 6.40 -32.65 20.69
CA PHE A 41 5.82 -31.50 20.07
C PHE A 41 5.25 -30.62 21.20
N GLY A 42 6.06 -29.74 21.77
CA GLY A 42 5.57 -28.61 22.53
C GLY A 42 4.63 -27.79 21.64
N PRO A 43 3.59 -27.16 22.20
CA PRO A 43 2.73 -26.30 21.40
C PRO A 43 3.64 -25.27 20.70
N ALA A 44 3.66 -25.31 19.37
CA ALA A 44 4.31 -24.27 18.60
C ALA A 44 3.62 -22.96 19.02
N TYR A 45 4.28 -22.15 19.83
CA TYR A 45 3.86 -20.80 20.09
C TYR A 45 3.73 -20.15 18.70
N ALA A 46 2.49 -19.87 18.29
CA ALA A 46 2.22 -19.18 17.05
C ALA A 46 3.04 -17.88 17.10
N GLN A 47 4.06 -17.81 16.26
CA GLN A 47 4.94 -16.66 16.19
C GLN A 47 4.05 -15.44 15.90
N ALA A 48 4.15 -14.41 16.71
CA ALA A 48 3.38 -13.19 16.51
C ALA A 48 3.56 -12.74 15.04
N PRO A 49 2.48 -12.33 14.35
CA PRO A 49 2.59 -11.99 12.93
C PRO A 49 3.63 -10.89 12.72
N PRO A 50 4.44 -10.96 11.64
CA PRO A 50 5.46 -9.95 11.38
C PRO A 50 4.80 -8.58 11.28
N ARG A 51 5.29 -7.61 12.06
CA ARG A 51 4.82 -6.23 12.05
C ARG A 51 5.47 -5.48 10.89
N ILE A 52 4.73 -4.54 10.31
CA ILE A 52 5.26 -3.63 9.30
C ILE A 52 5.68 -2.34 10.00
N ARG A 53 6.84 -1.81 9.63
CA ARG A 53 7.37 -0.54 10.10
C ARG A 53 7.86 0.30 8.94
N VAL A 54 8.05 1.58 9.17
CA VAL A 54 8.70 2.48 8.23
C VAL A 54 10.18 2.10 8.11
N SER A 55 10.71 2.10 6.89
CA SER A 55 12.13 1.81 6.60
C SER A 55 13.07 2.89 7.18
N GLY A 56 14.35 2.55 7.35
CA GLY A 56 15.33 3.47 7.93
C GLY A 56 15.54 4.77 7.14
N ASN A 57 15.26 4.77 5.82
CA ASN A 57 15.31 5.99 5.00
C ASN A 57 13.98 6.77 4.99
N HIS A 58 12.98 6.35 5.74
CA HIS A 58 11.65 6.95 5.86
C HIS A 58 10.85 7.05 4.55
N ARG A 59 11.22 6.29 3.51
CA ARG A 59 10.59 6.34 2.18
C ARG A 59 9.68 5.16 1.88
N PHE A 60 9.87 4.03 2.58
CA PHE A 60 9.21 2.78 2.29
C PHE A 60 8.80 2.04 3.57
N PHE A 61 8.30 0.81 3.38
CA PHE A 61 7.95 -0.07 4.48
C PHE A 61 8.85 -1.31 4.47
N VAL A 62 9.05 -1.85 5.65
CA VAL A 62 9.75 -3.13 5.88
C VAL A 62 9.00 -3.95 6.92
N ALA A 63 9.10 -5.27 6.82
CA ALA A 63 8.71 -6.15 7.90
C ALA A 63 9.68 -6.01 9.09
N GLN A 64 9.33 -6.60 10.22
CA GLN A 64 10.12 -6.52 11.45
C GLN A 64 11.55 -7.04 11.28
N ASP A 65 11.76 -8.04 10.42
CA ASP A 65 13.06 -8.62 10.07
C ASP A 65 13.87 -7.78 9.06
N GLY A 66 13.33 -6.65 8.61
CA GLY A 66 13.95 -5.78 7.61
C GLY A 66 13.61 -6.12 6.15
N THR A 67 12.87 -7.21 5.91
CA THR A 67 12.41 -7.56 4.56
C THR A 67 11.57 -6.43 3.96
N PRO A 68 11.87 -5.97 2.72
CA PRO A 68 11.08 -4.93 2.07
C PRO A 68 9.62 -5.32 1.92
N PHE A 69 8.71 -4.38 2.19
CA PHE A 69 7.27 -4.55 2.06
C PHE A 69 6.71 -3.52 1.08
N PHE A 70 6.30 -3.98 -0.10
CA PHE A 70 5.59 -3.13 -1.04
C PHE A 70 4.10 -3.14 -0.71
N TYR A 71 3.54 -1.99 -0.31
CA TYR A 71 2.13 -1.85 0.03
C TYR A 71 1.28 -1.97 -1.24
N LEU A 72 0.63 -3.12 -1.46
CA LEU A 72 -0.35 -3.31 -2.52
C LEU A 72 -1.70 -3.63 -1.90
N ALA A 73 -2.60 -2.63 -1.91
CA ALA A 73 -3.89 -2.76 -1.27
C ALA A 73 -5.05 -2.89 -2.27
N ASP A 74 -6.14 -3.47 -1.79
CA ASP A 74 -7.47 -3.38 -2.40
C ASP A 74 -8.47 -2.76 -1.42
N THR A 75 -9.52 -2.16 -1.97
CA THR A 75 -10.56 -1.47 -1.21
C THR A 75 -11.85 -2.28 -1.18
N GLU A 76 -12.30 -2.64 0.03
CA GLU A 76 -13.62 -3.18 0.31
C GLU A 76 -14.18 -2.50 1.58
N TRP A 77 -14.74 -1.32 1.39
CA TRP A 77 -15.23 -0.51 2.53
C TRP A 77 -16.30 -1.22 3.34
N ALA A 78 -17.12 -2.08 2.71
CA ALA A 78 -18.23 -2.78 3.36
C ALA A 78 -17.87 -4.14 3.95
N MET A 79 -16.60 -4.56 3.95
CA MET A 79 -16.19 -5.93 4.29
C MET A 79 -16.76 -6.45 5.61
N PHE A 80 -16.85 -5.61 6.64
CA PHE A 80 -17.37 -6.02 7.95
C PHE A 80 -18.90 -6.10 8.03
N HIS A 81 -19.58 -5.74 6.93
CA HIS A 81 -21.04 -5.89 6.76
C HIS A 81 -21.42 -7.10 5.92
N MET A 82 -20.42 -7.79 5.33
CA MET A 82 -20.60 -8.97 4.50
C MET A 82 -20.86 -10.23 5.33
N THR A 83 -21.36 -11.29 4.68
CA THR A 83 -21.37 -12.62 5.27
C THR A 83 -19.96 -13.19 5.35
N ARG A 84 -19.72 -14.14 6.26
CA ARG A 84 -18.40 -14.79 6.39
C ARG A 84 -17.98 -15.50 5.11
N GLU A 85 -18.94 -16.08 4.39
CA GLU A 85 -18.70 -16.76 3.11
C GLU A 85 -18.21 -15.79 2.04
N ASP A 86 -18.79 -14.59 1.97
CA ASP A 86 -18.37 -13.56 1.00
C ASP A 86 -17.03 -12.93 1.39
N VAL A 87 -16.79 -12.73 2.69
CA VAL A 87 -15.47 -12.34 3.22
C VAL A 87 -14.40 -13.38 2.84
N ASP A 88 -14.70 -14.67 3.00
CA ASP A 88 -13.80 -15.77 2.64
C ASP A 88 -13.48 -15.79 1.14
N LEU A 89 -14.52 -15.65 0.31
CA LEU A 89 -14.39 -15.59 -1.14
C LEU A 89 -13.49 -14.43 -1.57
N TYR A 90 -13.78 -13.24 -1.06
CA TYR A 90 -13.04 -12.02 -1.37
C TYR A 90 -11.58 -12.10 -0.96
N LEU A 91 -11.31 -12.44 0.30
CA LEU A 91 -9.94 -12.49 0.83
C LEU A 91 -9.08 -13.55 0.14
N LYS A 92 -9.66 -14.71 -0.21
CA LYS A 92 -8.95 -15.75 -0.98
C LYS A 92 -8.59 -15.26 -2.40
N ASP A 93 -9.52 -14.59 -3.08
CA ASP A 93 -9.28 -14.01 -4.40
C ASP A 93 -8.16 -12.98 -4.35
N ARG A 94 -8.21 -12.04 -3.39
CA ARG A 94 -7.19 -10.98 -3.26
C ARG A 94 -5.81 -11.54 -2.88
N ALA A 95 -5.74 -12.53 -2.01
CA ALA A 95 -4.49 -13.21 -1.69
C ALA A 95 -3.90 -13.94 -2.91
N ALA A 96 -4.75 -14.61 -3.71
CA ALA A 96 -4.32 -15.27 -4.96
C ALA A 96 -3.75 -14.26 -5.97
N LYS A 97 -4.34 -13.06 -6.07
CA LYS A 97 -3.89 -11.93 -6.90
C LYS A 97 -2.74 -11.12 -6.29
N LYS A 98 -2.13 -11.63 -5.19
CA LYS A 98 -0.94 -11.07 -4.55
C LYS A 98 -1.12 -9.68 -3.92
N PHE A 99 -2.34 -9.27 -3.62
CA PHE A 99 -2.55 -8.19 -2.67
C PHE A 99 -1.98 -8.57 -1.31
N ASN A 100 -1.61 -7.58 -0.50
CA ASN A 100 -1.11 -7.82 0.86
C ASN A 100 -1.76 -6.91 1.91
N VAL A 101 -2.58 -5.95 1.49
CA VAL A 101 -3.38 -5.09 2.37
C VAL A 101 -4.81 -5.03 1.86
N ILE A 102 -5.79 -5.03 2.77
CA ILE A 102 -7.20 -4.75 2.47
C ILE A 102 -7.63 -3.57 3.31
N GLN A 103 -8.20 -2.54 2.69
CA GLN A 103 -8.80 -1.40 3.37
C GLN A 103 -10.28 -1.66 3.63
N ALA A 104 -10.72 -1.50 4.89
CA ALA A 104 -12.11 -1.75 5.29
C ALA A 104 -12.56 -0.81 6.42
N VAL A 105 -13.83 -0.39 6.42
CA VAL A 105 -14.39 0.53 7.42
C VAL A 105 -15.06 -0.27 8.54
N ALA A 106 -14.67 0.00 9.78
CA ALA A 106 -15.26 -0.67 10.94
C ALA A 106 -16.71 -0.22 11.20
N THR A 107 -17.06 1.01 10.85
CA THR A 107 -18.44 1.50 10.84
C THR A 107 -19.02 1.39 9.43
N PHE A 108 -20.27 1.82 9.25
CA PHE A 108 -20.83 1.88 7.90
C PHE A 108 -20.30 3.12 7.15
N TRP A 109 -19.76 2.94 5.94
CA TRP A 109 -19.19 4.03 5.13
C TRP A 109 -20.26 4.95 4.49
N GLY A 110 -21.50 4.49 4.40
CA GLY A 110 -22.58 5.11 3.64
C GLY A 110 -23.30 6.29 4.30
N GLY A 111 -22.82 6.82 5.41
CA GLY A 111 -23.42 7.97 6.11
C GLY A 111 -23.64 7.75 7.61
N PRO A 112 -24.22 8.72 8.34
CA PRO A 112 -24.29 8.74 9.79
C PRO A 112 -25.30 7.76 10.42
N LYS A 113 -25.54 6.64 9.78
CA LYS A 113 -26.40 5.59 10.32
C LYS A 113 -25.60 4.64 11.19
N LEU A 114 -25.40 5.03 12.45
CA LEU A 114 -24.77 4.18 13.47
C LEU A 114 -25.56 2.89 13.76
N ASP A 115 -26.79 2.85 13.32
CA ASP A 115 -27.74 1.75 13.47
C ASP A 115 -27.78 0.82 12.23
N THR A 116 -26.92 1.05 11.22
CA THR A 116 -26.82 0.13 10.10
C THR A 116 -26.23 -1.20 10.54
N PRO A 117 -27.01 -2.30 10.52
CA PRO A 117 -26.53 -3.59 10.97
C PRO A 117 -25.63 -4.25 9.93
N ASN A 118 -24.74 -5.15 10.38
CA ASN A 118 -24.04 -6.08 9.51
C ASN A 118 -24.98 -7.21 9.01
N ALA A 119 -24.46 -8.16 8.23
CA ALA A 119 -25.21 -9.29 7.70
C ALA A 119 -25.88 -10.18 8.78
N TYR A 120 -25.50 -10.01 10.04
CA TYR A 120 -26.00 -10.77 11.19
C TYR A 120 -26.92 -9.94 12.09
N GLY A 121 -27.35 -8.76 11.65
CA GLY A 121 -28.26 -7.89 12.40
C GLY A 121 -27.61 -7.10 13.53
N GLN A 122 -26.27 -7.08 13.60
CA GLN A 122 -25.52 -6.43 14.69
C GLN A 122 -25.07 -5.04 14.27
N THR A 123 -25.25 -4.05 15.15
CA THR A 123 -24.76 -2.68 14.97
C THR A 123 -23.41 -2.48 15.67
N VAL A 124 -22.57 -1.59 15.14
CA VAL A 124 -21.20 -1.35 15.61
C VAL A 124 -21.15 -0.87 17.07
N PHE A 125 -22.16 -0.13 17.52
CA PHE A 125 -22.30 0.39 18.87
C PHE A 125 -23.62 -0.06 19.48
N VAL A 126 -23.62 -0.32 20.78
CA VAL A 126 -24.83 -0.70 21.53
C VAL A 126 -25.77 0.50 21.60
N ASN A 127 -26.97 0.37 21.04
CA ASN A 127 -28.00 1.41 21.00
C ASN A 127 -27.53 2.76 20.42
N GLY A 128 -26.56 2.72 19.49
CA GLY A 128 -25.97 3.93 18.90
C GLY A 128 -25.06 4.73 19.83
N ASP A 129 -24.71 4.22 21.00
CA ASP A 129 -23.79 4.83 21.96
C ASP A 129 -22.34 4.50 21.61
N PHE A 130 -21.61 5.43 21.01
CA PHE A 130 -20.22 5.23 20.55
C PHE A 130 -19.19 5.12 21.69
N THR A 131 -19.61 5.30 22.92
CA THR A 131 -18.77 4.95 24.09
C THR A 131 -18.83 3.45 24.41
N ARG A 132 -19.75 2.71 23.74
CA ARG A 132 -20.03 1.30 24.00
C ARG A 132 -19.94 0.46 22.70
N PRO A 133 -18.72 0.13 22.24
CA PRO A 133 -18.55 -0.79 21.11
C PRO A 133 -19.27 -2.13 21.37
N ASN A 134 -19.99 -2.63 20.35
CA ASN A 134 -20.76 -3.86 20.46
C ASN A 134 -19.87 -5.08 20.20
N ASP A 135 -19.58 -5.86 21.23
CA ASP A 135 -18.69 -7.02 21.12
C ASP A 135 -19.18 -8.06 20.08
N GLU A 136 -20.50 -8.27 19.97
CA GLU A 136 -21.05 -9.20 18.95
C GLU A 136 -20.76 -8.73 17.51
N TYR A 137 -20.85 -7.43 17.25
CA TYR A 137 -20.42 -6.86 15.97
C TYR A 137 -18.94 -7.10 15.73
N PHE A 138 -18.11 -6.82 16.74
CA PHE A 138 -16.67 -6.95 16.61
C PHE A 138 -16.19 -8.40 16.50
N LYS A 139 -16.97 -9.41 16.87
CA LYS A 139 -16.69 -10.81 16.53
C LYS A 139 -16.71 -11.06 15.01
N THR A 140 -17.51 -10.30 14.23
CA THR A 140 -17.49 -10.34 12.77
C THR A 140 -16.23 -9.70 12.21
N VAL A 141 -15.80 -8.56 12.79
CA VAL A 141 -14.54 -7.91 12.43
C VAL A 141 -13.35 -8.84 12.76
N ASP A 142 -13.35 -9.48 13.93
CA ASP A 142 -12.32 -10.46 14.33
C ASP A 142 -12.23 -11.63 13.35
N TYR A 143 -13.37 -12.14 12.89
CA TYR A 143 -13.39 -13.20 11.89
C TYR A 143 -12.66 -12.76 10.61
N ALA A 144 -13.01 -11.59 10.06
CA ALA A 144 -12.40 -11.06 8.85
C ALA A 144 -10.89 -10.81 9.03
N VAL A 145 -10.48 -10.19 10.14
CA VAL A 145 -9.07 -9.95 10.48
C VAL A 145 -8.30 -11.26 10.61
N ASN A 146 -8.84 -12.24 11.34
CA ASN A 146 -8.18 -13.53 11.51
C ASN A 146 -8.05 -14.28 10.19
N LYS A 147 -9.10 -14.26 9.35
CA LYS A 147 -9.07 -14.87 8.03
C LYS A 147 -8.03 -14.20 7.11
N ALA A 148 -8.02 -12.89 7.03
CA ALA A 148 -7.02 -12.14 6.27
C ALA A 148 -5.60 -12.49 6.73
N ASN A 149 -5.34 -12.46 8.03
CA ASN A 149 -4.02 -12.77 8.60
C ASN A 149 -3.60 -14.21 8.31
N SER A 150 -4.52 -15.18 8.31
CA SER A 150 -4.24 -16.57 7.92
C SER A 150 -3.83 -16.73 6.45
N LEU A 151 -4.24 -15.81 5.59
CA LEU A 151 -3.89 -15.73 4.18
C LEU A 151 -2.66 -14.83 3.90
N GLY A 152 -2.02 -14.31 4.94
CA GLY A 152 -0.87 -13.41 4.81
C GLY A 152 -1.23 -11.94 4.51
N LEU A 153 -2.52 -11.59 4.57
CA LEU A 153 -3.01 -10.24 4.33
C LEU A 153 -3.01 -9.41 5.62
N TYR A 154 -2.80 -8.11 5.49
CA TYR A 154 -3.03 -7.09 6.51
C TYR A 154 -4.40 -6.45 6.31
N ILE A 155 -5.07 -6.10 7.39
CA ILE A 155 -6.27 -5.25 7.30
C ILE A 155 -5.90 -3.83 7.72
N ALA A 156 -6.13 -2.87 6.83
CA ALA A 156 -6.08 -1.46 7.13
C ALA A 156 -7.49 -1.01 7.58
N ILE A 157 -7.67 -0.96 8.89
CA ILE A 157 -8.96 -0.64 9.51
C ILE A 157 -9.18 0.86 9.49
N VAL A 158 -10.28 1.31 8.88
CA VAL A 158 -10.80 2.67 9.04
C VAL A 158 -11.77 2.67 10.21
N PRO A 159 -11.42 3.24 11.37
CA PRO A 159 -12.26 3.16 12.58
C PRO A 159 -13.67 3.70 12.38
N ILE A 160 -13.76 4.85 11.72
CA ILE A 160 -15.02 5.54 11.37
C ILE A 160 -14.84 6.22 10.01
N TRP A 161 -15.94 6.39 9.27
CA TRP A 161 -15.92 7.17 8.02
C TRP A 161 -16.19 8.64 8.32
N GLY A 162 -15.16 9.48 8.28
CA GLY A 162 -15.19 10.87 8.74
C GLY A 162 -16.32 11.72 8.15
N LYS A 163 -16.57 11.58 6.84
CA LYS A 163 -17.66 12.26 6.14
C LYS A 163 -19.04 12.03 6.74
N GLY A 164 -19.25 10.88 7.37
CA GLY A 164 -20.54 10.51 7.97
C GLY A 164 -20.65 10.83 9.46
N TYR A 165 -19.53 10.88 10.19
CA TYR A 165 -19.52 10.83 11.66
C TYR A 165 -18.83 12.00 12.34
N VAL A 166 -18.02 12.76 11.60
CA VAL A 166 -17.28 13.90 12.14
C VAL A 166 -17.56 15.12 11.27
N ASN A 167 -18.52 15.92 11.66
CA ASN A 167 -18.80 17.21 11.02
C ASN A 167 -19.30 18.22 12.06
N GLU A 168 -19.25 19.51 11.74
CA GLU A 168 -19.61 20.59 12.66
C GLU A 168 -21.05 20.48 13.23
N LYS A 169 -21.96 19.84 12.50
CA LYS A 169 -23.39 19.73 12.86
C LYS A 169 -23.75 18.40 13.53
N LEU A 170 -22.94 17.35 13.30
CA LEU A 170 -23.23 15.98 13.70
C LEU A 170 -22.00 15.32 14.32
N SER A 171 -21.11 16.09 14.99
CA SER A 171 -19.94 15.49 15.62
C SER A 171 -20.37 14.46 16.65
N VAL A 172 -20.38 13.22 16.24
CA VAL A 172 -20.75 12.05 17.05
C VAL A 172 -19.60 11.71 17.99
N PHE A 173 -18.38 12.07 17.61
CA PHE A 173 -17.17 11.86 18.38
C PHE A 173 -16.62 13.19 18.89
N ASP A 174 -16.40 13.25 20.21
CA ASP A 174 -15.52 14.22 20.86
C ASP A 174 -14.12 13.61 21.11
N LYS A 175 -13.22 14.38 21.69
CA LYS A 175 -11.85 13.90 21.98
C LYS A 175 -11.83 12.68 22.90
N THR A 176 -12.73 12.64 23.89
CA THR A 176 -12.77 11.57 24.90
C THR A 176 -13.30 10.27 24.29
N SER A 177 -14.41 10.32 23.57
CA SER A 177 -14.98 9.16 22.89
C SER A 177 -14.08 8.66 21.78
N ALA A 178 -13.44 9.55 20.99
CA ALA A 178 -12.46 9.19 19.99
C ALA A 178 -11.25 8.47 20.58
N PHE A 179 -10.69 8.97 21.69
CA PHE A 179 -9.61 8.31 22.41
C PHE A 179 -10.02 6.91 22.91
N ASN A 180 -11.18 6.81 23.57
CA ASN A 180 -11.65 5.55 24.14
C ASN A 180 -11.93 4.50 23.07
N TYR A 181 -12.55 4.90 21.95
CA TYR A 181 -12.79 3.99 20.83
C TYR A 181 -11.47 3.57 20.15
N GLY A 182 -10.54 4.51 19.98
CA GLY A 182 -9.19 4.20 19.51
C GLY A 182 -8.47 3.20 20.40
N LYS A 183 -8.54 3.40 21.75
CA LYS A 183 -7.93 2.49 22.72
C LYS A 183 -8.56 1.09 22.70
N PHE A 184 -9.87 1.00 22.51
CA PHE A 184 -10.56 -0.28 22.33
C PHE A 184 -10.03 -1.02 21.08
N LEU A 185 -9.96 -0.34 19.93
CA LEU A 185 -9.47 -0.95 18.68
C LEU A 185 -7.99 -1.35 18.76
N GLY A 186 -7.15 -0.45 19.28
CA GLY A 186 -5.73 -0.74 19.47
C GLY A 186 -5.50 -1.96 20.36
N GLY A 187 -6.21 -2.04 21.50
CA GLY A 187 -6.12 -3.17 22.43
C GLY A 187 -6.62 -4.48 21.81
N ARG A 188 -7.77 -4.44 21.09
CA ARG A 188 -8.37 -5.63 20.48
C ARG A 188 -7.49 -6.26 19.40
N TYR A 189 -6.81 -5.42 18.62
CA TYR A 189 -6.03 -5.88 17.47
C TYR A 189 -4.51 -5.83 17.68
N ARG A 190 -4.04 -5.61 18.92
CA ARG A 190 -2.62 -5.46 19.25
C ARG A 190 -1.71 -6.53 18.64
N ASP A 191 -2.15 -7.78 18.65
CA ASP A 191 -1.38 -8.94 18.19
C ASP A 191 -1.81 -9.43 16.79
N LYS A 192 -2.44 -8.55 16.00
CA LYS A 192 -2.91 -8.87 14.65
C LYS A 192 -2.12 -8.12 13.58
N ARG A 193 -2.16 -8.63 12.35
CA ARG A 193 -1.64 -7.92 11.18
C ARG A 193 -2.66 -6.87 10.75
N VAL A 194 -2.65 -5.74 11.42
CA VAL A 194 -3.50 -4.60 11.09
C VAL A 194 -2.67 -3.32 10.97
N MET A 195 -3.25 -2.31 10.40
CA MET A 195 -2.86 -0.90 10.46
C MET A 195 -4.13 -0.06 10.53
N PHE A 196 -4.02 1.21 10.87
CA PHE A 196 -5.18 2.07 11.02
C PHE A 196 -5.14 3.23 10.04
N ILE A 197 -6.29 3.53 9.45
CA ILE A 197 -6.48 4.66 8.54
C ILE A 197 -7.56 5.55 9.15
N LEU A 198 -7.18 6.67 9.73
CA LEU A 198 -8.13 7.65 10.25
C LEU A 198 -8.77 8.45 9.11
N GLY A 199 -9.79 9.24 9.38
CA GLY A 199 -10.46 10.05 8.36
C GLY A 199 -11.54 9.30 7.60
N GLY A 200 -11.50 9.31 6.27
CA GLY A 200 -12.52 8.76 5.38
C GLY A 200 -13.31 9.88 4.70
N ASP A 201 -12.87 10.27 3.48
CA ASP A 201 -13.45 11.34 2.63
C ASP A 201 -13.71 12.66 3.36
N TRP A 202 -12.83 13.03 4.29
CA TRP A 202 -13.09 14.18 5.16
C TRP A 202 -11.93 15.17 5.19
N TYR A 203 -12.27 16.47 5.16
CA TYR A 203 -11.36 17.53 5.56
C TYR A 203 -11.31 17.60 7.08
N PRO A 204 -10.15 17.44 7.72
CA PRO A 204 -10.08 17.45 9.18
C PRO A 204 -10.15 18.85 9.79
N ASP A 205 -10.23 19.90 8.97
CA ASP A 205 -10.25 21.30 9.42
C ASP A 205 -11.22 21.49 10.59
N LYS A 206 -10.74 22.05 11.71
CA LYS A 206 -11.45 22.23 12.99
C LYS A 206 -11.78 20.93 13.75
N THR A 207 -11.39 19.77 13.23
CA THR A 207 -11.60 18.45 13.84
C THR A 207 -10.31 17.66 14.02
N GLU A 208 -9.15 18.27 13.77
CA GLU A 208 -7.82 17.64 13.84
C GLU A 208 -7.58 17.02 15.21
N ASP A 209 -8.04 17.67 16.26
CA ASP A 209 -7.87 17.20 17.64
C ASP A 209 -8.63 15.89 17.94
N ILE A 210 -9.75 15.64 17.24
CA ILE A 210 -10.51 14.38 17.35
C ILE A 210 -9.65 13.24 16.77
N TRP A 211 -9.02 13.47 15.63
CA TRP A 211 -8.17 12.48 14.97
C TRP A 211 -6.88 12.23 15.77
N ARG A 212 -6.27 13.29 16.32
CA ARG A 212 -5.13 13.16 17.24
C ARG A 212 -5.48 12.36 18.49
N ALA A 213 -6.66 12.59 19.05
CA ALA A 213 -7.15 11.83 20.21
C ALA A 213 -7.39 10.35 19.86
N MET A 214 -7.98 10.06 18.69
CA MET A 214 -8.18 8.69 18.24
C MET A 214 -6.83 7.97 18.00
N ALA A 215 -5.87 8.62 17.36
CA ALA A 215 -4.52 8.07 17.18
C ALA A 215 -3.81 7.79 18.51
N ALA A 216 -3.91 8.72 19.47
CA ALA A 216 -3.38 8.54 20.83
C ALA A 216 -4.06 7.38 21.56
N GLY A 217 -5.38 7.21 21.37
CA GLY A 217 -6.13 6.08 21.90
C GLY A 217 -5.64 4.75 21.34
N ILE A 218 -5.48 4.64 20.00
CA ILE A 218 -4.94 3.44 19.34
C ILE A 218 -3.57 3.09 19.93
N ALA A 219 -2.66 4.07 20.01
CA ALA A 219 -1.32 3.87 20.57
C ALA A 219 -1.37 3.46 22.05
N ALA A 220 -2.29 4.00 22.85
CA ALA A 220 -2.49 3.59 24.25
C ALA A 220 -3.02 2.15 24.38
N GLY A 221 -3.79 1.69 23.39
CA GLY A 221 -4.33 0.32 23.35
C GLY A 221 -3.32 -0.71 22.88
N ASP A 222 -2.59 -0.43 21.82
CA ASP A 222 -1.68 -1.38 21.17
C ASP A 222 -0.21 -1.25 21.61
N GLY A 223 0.14 -0.18 22.33
CA GLY A 223 1.52 0.13 22.71
C GLY A 223 2.31 0.83 21.61
N GLY A 224 1.64 1.47 20.65
CA GLY A 224 2.25 2.21 19.54
C GLY A 224 2.92 1.32 18.48
N VAL A 225 2.43 0.10 18.29
CA VAL A 225 3.09 -0.89 17.43
C VAL A 225 2.55 -0.93 16.01
N HIS A 226 1.35 -0.38 15.75
CA HIS A 226 0.76 -0.36 14.41
C HIS A 226 0.98 0.96 13.69
N LEU A 227 1.10 0.89 12.37
CA LEU A 227 1.14 2.07 11.53
C LEU A 227 -0.23 2.75 11.52
N ILE A 228 -0.22 4.08 11.60
CA ILE A 228 -1.43 4.91 11.54
C ILE A 228 -1.24 5.95 10.44
N THR A 229 -2.27 6.15 9.62
CA THR A 229 -2.34 7.21 8.62
C THR A 229 -3.71 7.88 8.63
N TYR A 230 -3.94 8.80 7.70
CA TYR A 230 -5.20 9.52 7.55
C TYR A 230 -5.65 9.50 6.09
N HIS A 231 -6.91 9.10 5.84
CA HIS A 231 -7.55 9.13 4.54
C HIS A 231 -8.26 10.47 4.33
N PRO A 232 -7.70 11.37 3.51
CA PRO A 232 -8.30 12.67 3.24
C PRO A 232 -9.45 12.55 2.24
N THR A 233 -10.10 13.68 1.93
CA THR A 233 -11.01 13.78 0.79
C THR A 233 -10.26 13.94 -0.54
N GLY A 234 -10.97 13.87 -1.66
CA GLY A 234 -10.39 13.86 -3.01
C GLY A 234 -9.45 15.01 -3.33
N ILE A 235 -8.36 14.70 -4.04
CA ILE A 235 -7.25 15.58 -4.44
C ILE A 235 -6.53 16.20 -3.23
N GLN A 236 -6.46 15.43 -2.13
CA GLN A 236 -5.78 15.84 -0.90
C GLN A 236 -4.79 14.77 -0.44
N SER A 237 -3.90 15.20 0.46
CA SER A 237 -2.95 14.35 1.18
C SER A 237 -3.11 14.56 2.67
N SER A 238 -2.94 13.49 3.46
CA SER A 238 -2.84 13.57 4.92
C SER A 238 -1.74 14.53 5.39
N GLY A 239 -0.65 14.65 4.61
CA GLY A 239 0.44 15.58 4.87
C GLY A 239 0.03 17.06 4.85
N ASN A 240 -1.14 17.41 4.31
CA ASN A 240 -1.61 18.79 4.34
C ASN A 240 -1.94 19.27 5.77
N TRP A 241 -2.29 18.35 6.67
CA TRP A 241 -2.71 18.68 8.04
C TRP A 241 -1.79 18.06 9.12
N PHE A 242 -1.28 16.83 8.85
CA PHE A 242 -0.66 16.01 9.89
C PHE A 242 0.81 15.69 9.61
N GLN A 243 1.48 16.39 8.66
CA GLN A 243 2.88 16.10 8.28
C GLN A 243 3.82 16.04 9.48
N ASN A 244 3.63 16.96 10.45
CA ASN A 244 4.49 17.09 11.62
C ASN A 244 4.03 16.24 12.81
N ASP A 245 2.87 15.60 12.72
CA ASP A 245 2.35 14.78 13.80
C ASP A 245 3.11 13.44 13.87
N ALA A 246 3.61 13.09 15.05
CA ALA A 246 4.40 11.87 15.26
C ALA A 246 3.59 10.58 15.03
N TRP A 247 2.27 10.62 15.24
CA TRP A 247 1.40 9.48 15.02
C TRP A 247 1.19 9.16 13.54
N LEU A 248 1.32 10.14 12.61
CA LEU A 248 1.19 9.91 11.17
C LEU A 248 2.42 9.15 10.68
N SER A 249 2.27 7.85 10.50
CA SER A 249 3.38 6.97 10.09
C SER A 249 3.76 7.15 8.63
N PHE A 250 2.79 7.45 7.76
CA PHE A 250 2.99 7.67 6.32
C PHE A 250 1.91 8.59 5.76
N ASN A 251 2.23 9.29 4.68
CA ASN A 251 1.28 10.10 3.94
C ASN A 251 0.39 9.21 3.07
N MET A 252 -0.91 9.49 3.08
CA MET A 252 -1.88 8.89 2.19
C MET A 252 -2.50 9.97 1.32
N VAL A 253 -2.50 9.76 0.01
CA VAL A 253 -3.19 10.63 -0.93
C VAL A 253 -4.49 9.97 -1.40
N GLN A 254 -5.52 10.78 -1.63
CA GLN A 254 -6.70 10.41 -2.40
C GLN A 254 -6.67 11.21 -3.69
N SER A 255 -6.45 10.55 -4.82
CA SER A 255 -6.18 11.24 -6.09
C SER A 255 -7.42 11.38 -6.98
N ARG A 256 -8.58 10.87 -6.55
CA ARG A 256 -9.89 10.92 -7.21
C ARG A 256 -10.02 10.01 -8.44
N HIS A 257 -11.27 9.65 -8.76
CA HIS A 257 -11.62 8.72 -9.84
C HIS A 257 -11.78 9.46 -11.17
N MET A 258 -10.67 9.72 -11.86
CA MET A 258 -10.67 10.43 -13.15
C MET A 258 -9.74 9.73 -14.15
N VAL A 259 -10.20 9.56 -15.41
CA VAL A 259 -9.37 9.04 -16.50
C VAL A 259 -8.09 9.88 -16.64
N LEU A 260 -8.18 11.20 -16.50
CA LEU A 260 -7.01 12.09 -16.53
C LEU A 260 -6.40 12.33 -15.15
N ASN A 261 -6.38 11.30 -14.30
CA ASN A 261 -5.78 11.36 -12.97
C ASN A 261 -4.28 11.67 -13.04
N ARG A 262 -3.83 12.63 -12.23
CA ARG A 262 -2.44 13.07 -12.10
C ARG A 262 -1.87 12.75 -10.71
N THR A 263 -2.14 11.56 -10.22
CA THR A 263 -1.68 11.10 -8.89
C THR A 263 -0.17 11.27 -8.72
N TYR A 264 0.61 11.09 -9.78
CA TYR A 264 2.06 11.25 -9.76
C TYR A 264 2.53 12.64 -9.27
N ASP A 265 1.78 13.71 -9.55
CA ASP A 265 2.11 15.05 -9.05
C ASP A 265 1.90 15.15 -7.53
N MET A 266 0.84 14.53 -7.02
CA MET A 266 0.57 14.50 -5.58
C MET A 266 1.60 13.68 -4.83
N ILE A 267 1.98 12.52 -5.37
CA ILE A 267 3.02 11.67 -4.81
C ILE A 267 4.38 12.39 -4.83
N ALA A 268 4.76 13.02 -5.96
CA ALA A 268 6.01 13.76 -6.08
C ALA A 268 6.07 14.94 -5.09
N ARG A 269 4.98 15.69 -4.94
CA ARG A 269 4.88 16.75 -3.94
C ARG A 269 5.10 16.23 -2.51
N ASP A 270 4.46 15.11 -2.16
CA ASP A 270 4.57 14.56 -0.82
C ASP A 270 5.91 13.85 -0.59
N TRP A 271 6.58 13.38 -1.65
CA TRP A 271 7.95 12.88 -1.60
C TRP A 271 8.94 13.95 -1.12
N GLU A 272 8.72 15.22 -1.48
CA GLU A 272 9.58 16.35 -1.09
C GLU A 272 9.26 16.93 0.29
N ARG A 273 8.20 16.47 0.96
CA ARG A 273 7.83 16.97 2.29
C ARG A 273 8.85 16.61 3.37
N THR A 274 8.96 17.50 4.36
CA THR A 274 9.75 17.32 5.56
C THR A 274 8.85 17.45 6.80
N PRO A 275 8.95 16.56 7.81
CA PRO A 275 9.81 15.38 7.87
C PRO A 275 9.45 14.34 6.80
N THR A 276 10.46 13.61 6.32
CA THR A 276 10.24 12.57 5.30
C THR A 276 9.35 11.45 5.84
N LYS A 277 8.34 11.07 5.05
CA LYS A 277 7.44 9.93 5.34
C LYS A 277 7.20 9.13 4.06
N PRO A 278 6.94 7.82 4.14
CA PRO A 278 6.43 7.07 2.98
C PRO A 278 5.15 7.72 2.45
N VAL A 279 4.90 7.59 1.14
CA VAL A 279 3.67 8.11 0.50
C VAL A 279 2.95 6.96 -0.18
N VAL A 280 1.65 6.81 0.07
CA VAL A 280 0.79 5.79 -0.56
C VAL A 280 -0.36 6.46 -1.28
N ASP A 281 -0.63 6.06 -2.52
CA ASP A 281 -1.91 6.38 -3.17
C ASP A 281 -2.99 5.46 -2.57
N GLY A 282 -3.72 5.99 -1.60
CA GLY A 282 -4.67 5.23 -0.77
C GLY A 282 -6.05 5.10 -1.38
N GLU A 283 -6.41 6.00 -2.30
CA GLU A 283 -7.61 5.91 -3.11
C GLU A 283 -7.39 6.63 -4.44
N SER A 284 -7.13 5.85 -5.46
CA SER A 284 -6.90 6.29 -6.83
C SER A 284 -8.13 6.01 -7.70
N VAL A 285 -7.91 5.79 -8.99
CA VAL A 285 -8.97 5.43 -9.93
C VAL A 285 -9.51 4.03 -9.65
N TYR A 286 -10.83 3.87 -9.61
CA TYR A 286 -11.47 2.56 -9.48
C TYR A 286 -11.86 2.02 -10.85
N GLU A 287 -11.51 0.75 -11.11
CA GLU A 287 -11.85 0.09 -12.36
C GLU A 287 -13.37 -0.08 -12.49
N GLY A 288 -13.91 0.30 -13.65
CA GLY A 288 -15.33 0.16 -13.97
C GLY A 288 -16.23 1.25 -13.39
N ILE A 289 -15.68 2.29 -12.75
CA ILE A 289 -16.45 3.46 -12.32
C ILE A 289 -16.52 4.51 -13.45
N VAL A 290 -17.55 5.33 -13.41
CA VAL A 290 -17.69 6.43 -14.37
C VAL A 290 -16.67 7.53 -14.05
N ASP A 291 -16.07 8.09 -15.10
CA ASP A 291 -15.11 9.20 -14.98
C ASP A 291 -15.67 10.33 -14.12
N ASN A 292 -14.89 10.78 -13.16
CA ASN A 292 -15.20 11.87 -12.25
C ASN A 292 -16.52 11.69 -11.44
N LEU A 293 -17.03 10.46 -11.32
CA LEU A 293 -18.25 10.12 -10.55
C LEU A 293 -19.52 10.84 -11.03
N VAL A 294 -19.58 11.24 -12.28
CA VAL A 294 -20.81 11.80 -12.86
C VAL A 294 -21.84 10.71 -13.17
N ALA A 295 -23.08 11.10 -13.46
CA ALA A 295 -24.05 10.13 -13.96
C ALA A 295 -23.58 9.55 -15.31
N TYR A 296 -23.76 8.22 -15.48
CA TYR A 296 -23.41 7.59 -16.73
C TYR A 296 -24.40 7.97 -17.83
N GLU A 297 -23.86 8.46 -18.93
CA GLU A 297 -24.56 8.71 -20.18
C GLU A 297 -23.71 8.15 -21.34
N PRO A 298 -24.29 7.80 -22.50
CA PRO A 298 -23.53 7.38 -23.65
C PRO A 298 -22.44 8.40 -24.03
N GLY A 299 -21.19 7.93 -24.08
CA GLY A 299 -20.02 8.76 -24.36
C GLY A 299 -19.25 9.25 -23.12
N VAL A 300 -19.80 9.11 -21.91
CA VAL A 300 -19.01 9.36 -20.68
C VAL A 300 -18.02 8.22 -20.48
N PRO A 301 -16.72 8.51 -20.31
CA PRO A 301 -15.74 7.46 -20.12
C PRO A 301 -15.98 6.62 -18.86
N ILE A 302 -15.73 5.33 -18.97
CA ILE A 302 -15.63 4.41 -17.83
C ILE A 302 -14.16 4.06 -17.65
N ILE A 303 -13.67 4.15 -16.43
CA ILE A 303 -12.27 3.83 -16.09
C ILE A 303 -11.97 2.37 -16.40
N GLN A 304 -10.99 2.15 -17.25
CA GLN A 304 -10.57 0.85 -17.74
C GLN A 304 -9.28 0.37 -17.05
N ALA A 305 -8.92 -0.89 -17.26
CA ALA A 305 -7.69 -1.49 -16.71
C ALA A 305 -6.42 -0.69 -17.05
N GLN A 306 -6.33 -0.13 -18.24
CA GLN A 306 -5.21 0.71 -18.68
C GLN A 306 -5.08 2.00 -17.86
N ASP A 307 -6.22 2.60 -17.44
CA ASP A 307 -6.22 3.81 -16.63
C ASP A 307 -5.74 3.51 -15.22
N VAL A 308 -6.16 2.35 -14.66
CA VAL A 308 -5.67 1.86 -13.37
C VAL A 308 -4.17 1.59 -13.43
N ARG A 309 -3.67 0.88 -14.46
CA ARG A 309 -2.23 0.62 -14.61
C ARG A 309 -1.45 1.91 -14.74
N ARG A 310 -1.92 2.87 -15.56
CA ARG A 310 -1.28 4.18 -15.69
C ARG A 310 -1.19 4.89 -14.34
N ALA A 311 -2.29 4.99 -13.59
CA ALA A 311 -2.29 5.61 -12.27
C ALA A 311 -1.31 4.90 -11.32
N ALA A 312 -1.33 3.57 -11.28
CA ALA A 312 -0.51 2.77 -10.39
C ALA A 312 1.00 2.89 -10.69
N TYR A 313 1.40 2.68 -11.93
CA TYR A 313 2.82 2.75 -12.32
C TYR A 313 3.36 4.18 -12.19
N CYS A 314 2.59 5.20 -12.62
CA CYS A 314 3.02 6.59 -12.49
C CYS A 314 3.13 7.01 -11.01
N SER A 315 2.17 6.62 -10.16
CA SER A 315 2.20 6.87 -8.71
C SER A 315 3.46 6.26 -8.07
N VAL A 316 3.70 4.97 -8.32
CA VAL A 316 4.82 4.24 -7.73
C VAL A 316 6.16 4.78 -8.23
N PHE A 317 6.30 5.08 -9.53
CA PHE A 317 7.55 5.61 -10.09
C PHE A 317 7.80 7.08 -9.74
N ALA A 318 6.76 7.83 -9.36
CA ALA A 318 6.90 9.17 -8.79
C ALA A 318 7.37 9.18 -7.32
N GLY A 319 7.62 8.00 -6.72
CA GLY A 319 8.11 7.86 -5.35
C GLY A 319 7.17 7.11 -4.40
N GLY A 320 5.97 6.72 -4.85
CA GLY A 320 5.00 6.02 -4.02
C GLY A 320 5.56 4.73 -3.39
N ALA A 321 5.36 4.57 -2.08
CA ALA A 321 5.71 3.35 -1.34
C ALA A 321 4.69 2.22 -1.56
N GLY A 322 3.55 2.54 -2.17
CA GLY A 322 2.48 1.61 -2.46
C GLY A 322 1.34 2.24 -3.25
N TYR A 323 0.38 1.39 -3.58
CA TYR A 323 -0.80 1.72 -4.35
C TYR A 323 -2.00 0.94 -3.86
N THR A 324 -3.18 1.55 -3.89
CA THR A 324 -4.44 0.91 -3.56
C THR A 324 -5.31 0.82 -4.82
N TYR A 325 -5.68 -0.40 -5.16
CA TYR A 325 -6.66 -0.71 -6.18
C TYR A 325 -8.08 -0.60 -5.62
N GLY A 326 -9.04 -0.32 -6.48
CA GLY A 326 -10.45 -0.42 -6.20
C GLY A 326 -11.23 -0.76 -7.48
N SER A 327 -12.41 -1.32 -7.31
CA SER A 327 -13.27 -1.75 -8.42
C SER A 327 -14.74 -1.49 -8.12
N GLN A 328 -15.44 -0.93 -9.09
CA GLN A 328 -16.90 -0.79 -9.04
C GLN A 328 -17.56 -2.16 -8.84
N GLY A 329 -18.47 -2.24 -7.88
CA GLY A 329 -19.13 -3.48 -7.49
C GLY A 329 -18.41 -4.27 -6.40
N VAL A 330 -17.10 -4.00 -6.16
CA VAL A 330 -16.34 -4.55 -5.03
C VAL A 330 -16.36 -3.58 -3.86
N TRP A 331 -15.82 -2.37 -4.01
CA TRP A 331 -15.59 -1.43 -2.92
C TRP A 331 -16.83 -1.12 -2.04
N SER A 332 -18.03 -1.26 -2.60
CA SER A 332 -19.30 -1.00 -1.90
C SER A 332 -20.14 -2.25 -1.63
N TYR A 333 -19.65 -3.42 -2.06
CA TYR A 333 -20.43 -4.66 -2.00
C TYR A 333 -21.85 -4.48 -2.58
N SER A 334 -21.92 -3.86 -3.78
CA SER A 334 -23.18 -3.33 -4.32
C SER A 334 -24.15 -4.37 -4.88
N SER A 335 -23.67 -5.57 -5.21
CA SER A 335 -24.47 -6.67 -5.77
C SER A 335 -24.01 -7.99 -5.16
N PRO A 336 -24.47 -8.32 -3.94
CA PRO A 336 -24.11 -9.56 -3.29
C PRO A 336 -24.63 -10.77 -4.10
N ARG A 337 -24.08 -11.95 -3.83
CA ARG A 337 -24.58 -13.20 -4.41
C ARG A 337 -26.06 -13.44 -4.06
N PRO A 338 -26.79 -14.21 -4.88
CA PRO A 338 -28.18 -14.54 -4.59
C PRO A 338 -28.38 -15.11 -3.17
N GLY A 339 -29.33 -14.56 -2.44
CA GLY A 339 -29.65 -14.97 -1.06
C GLY A 339 -28.79 -14.30 0.02
N ALA A 340 -27.76 -13.53 -0.31
CA ALA A 340 -27.07 -12.70 0.66
C ALA A 340 -27.91 -11.44 0.99
N PRO A 341 -27.87 -10.95 2.25
CA PRO A 341 -28.55 -9.71 2.58
C PRO A 341 -27.99 -8.56 1.75
N ALA A 342 -28.87 -7.81 1.10
CA ALA A 342 -28.46 -6.64 0.33
C ALA A 342 -27.84 -5.58 1.25
N PRO A 343 -26.71 -4.98 0.90
CA PRO A 343 -26.21 -3.84 1.64
C PRO A 343 -27.24 -2.71 1.62
N THR A 344 -27.35 -2.00 2.71
CA THR A 344 -28.45 -1.05 2.99
C THR A 344 -28.57 0.14 2.03
N LYS A 345 -27.61 0.34 1.12
CA LYS A 345 -27.75 1.27 0.00
C LYS A 345 -28.37 0.68 -1.26
N ALA A 346 -28.58 -0.62 -1.33
CA ALA A 346 -29.23 -1.28 -2.47
C ALA A 346 -30.72 -0.93 -2.69
N GLY A 347 -31.26 0.01 -1.91
CA GLY A 347 -32.59 0.60 -2.15
C GLY A 347 -32.67 1.52 -3.37
N ARG A 348 -31.58 1.82 -4.06
CA ARG A 348 -31.62 2.45 -5.37
C ARG A 348 -31.78 1.35 -6.42
N LYS A 349 -32.97 1.24 -6.99
CA LYS A 349 -33.22 0.53 -8.25
C LYS A 349 -32.33 1.18 -9.31
N GLY A 350 -31.23 0.53 -9.65
CA GLY A 350 -30.25 1.01 -10.60
C GLY A 350 -28.85 1.00 -9.98
N SER A 351 -27.87 0.77 -10.81
CA SER A 351 -26.45 0.80 -10.49
C SER A 351 -26.03 2.13 -9.89
N GLU A 352 -24.99 2.14 -9.07
CA GLU A 352 -24.30 3.37 -8.71
C GLU A 352 -23.89 4.11 -9.99
N TYR A 353 -24.14 5.42 -10.03
CA TYR A 353 -23.87 6.29 -11.18
C TYR A 353 -24.58 5.91 -12.50
N GLY A 354 -25.67 5.14 -12.47
CA GLY A 354 -26.41 4.76 -13.69
C GLY A 354 -25.77 3.63 -14.51
N LEU A 355 -24.69 3.04 -14.05
CA LEU A 355 -24.04 1.90 -14.72
C LEU A 355 -24.88 0.62 -14.64
N PRO A 356 -24.76 -0.33 -15.58
CA PRO A 356 -25.35 -1.66 -15.45
C PRO A 356 -24.91 -2.35 -14.17
N ALA A 357 -25.83 -3.03 -13.49
CA ALA A 357 -25.49 -3.81 -12.32
C ALA A 357 -24.49 -4.91 -12.70
N ILE A 358 -23.46 -5.08 -11.89
CA ILE A 358 -22.49 -6.17 -11.98
C ILE A 358 -22.48 -6.92 -10.65
N SER A 359 -22.41 -8.24 -10.68
CA SER A 359 -22.29 -9.01 -9.45
C SER A 359 -20.92 -8.78 -8.80
N PHE A 360 -20.87 -8.92 -7.46
CA PHE A 360 -19.64 -8.84 -6.70
C PHE A 360 -18.56 -9.81 -7.23
N GLN A 361 -18.97 -11.05 -7.56
CA GLN A 361 -18.08 -12.07 -8.10
C GLN A 361 -17.51 -11.68 -9.46
N GLU A 362 -18.32 -11.14 -10.37
CA GLU A 362 -17.85 -10.65 -11.68
C GLU A 362 -16.94 -9.42 -11.51
N ALA A 363 -17.31 -8.50 -10.62
CA ALA A 363 -16.51 -7.30 -10.34
C ALA A 363 -15.11 -7.65 -9.80
N MET A 364 -14.99 -8.70 -9.00
CA MET A 364 -13.70 -9.21 -8.53
C MET A 364 -12.79 -9.67 -9.68
N GLN A 365 -13.33 -10.09 -10.82
CA GLN A 365 -12.56 -10.62 -11.96
C GLN A 365 -12.17 -9.55 -12.99
N ARG A 366 -12.35 -8.27 -12.69
CA ARG A 366 -11.88 -7.20 -13.58
C ARG A 366 -10.36 -7.29 -13.79
N PRO A 367 -9.88 -6.99 -15.02
CA PRO A 367 -8.50 -7.26 -15.43
C PRO A 367 -7.44 -6.59 -14.56
N ALA A 368 -7.62 -5.30 -14.19
CA ALA A 368 -6.61 -4.58 -13.44
C ALA A 368 -6.38 -5.19 -12.05
N GLY A 369 -7.44 -5.73 -11.41
CA GLY A 369 -7.29 -6.45 -10.15
C GLY A 369 -6.30 -7.60 -10.21
N THR A 370 -6.26 -8.34 -11.33
CA THR A 370 -5.22 -9.36 -11.56
C THR A 370 -3.88 -8.74 -11.94
N GLN A 371 -3.87 -7.66 -12.71
CA GLN A 371 -2.66 -7.06 -13.26
C GLN A 371 -1.82 -6.33 -12.21
N MET A 372 -2.40 -5.91 -11.09
CA MET A 372 -1.65 -5.25 -10.00
C MET A 372 -0.56 -6.15 -9.41
N GLN A 373 -0.70 -7.49 -9.46
CA GLN A 373 0.37 -8.39 -9.06
C GLN A 373 1.65 -8.20 -9.87
N TYR A 374 1.54 -7.78 -11.13
CA TYR A 374 2.71 -7.58 -12.00
C TYR A 374 3.47 -6.30 -11.64
N LEU A 375 2.78 -5.24 -11.20
CA LEU A 375 3.44 -4.08 -10.60
C LEU A 375 4.26 -4.49 -9.36
N ARG A 376 3.65 -5.25 -8.45
CA ARG A 376 4.32 -5.74 -7.26
C ARG A 376 5.51 -6.63 -7.62
N ALA A 377 5.35 -7.56 -8.56
CA ALA A 377 6.41 -8.44 -9.01
C ALA A 377 7.60 -7.65 -9.59
N LEU A 378 7.33 -6.62 -10.40
CA LEU A 378 8.38 -5.75 -10.93
C LEU A 378 9.14 -5.03 -9.82
N ILE A 379 8.43 -4.38 -8.90
CA ILE A 379 9.05 -3.63 -7.78
C ILE A 379 9.86 -4.56 -6.88
N GLU A 380 9.33 -5.74 -6.53
CA GLU A 380 10.02 -6.73 -5.70
C GLU A 380 11.15 -7.46 -6.44
N SER A 381 11.30 -7.29 -7.76
CA SER A 381 12.38 -7.89 -8.55
C SER A 381 13.69 -7.10 -8.50
N ARG A 382 13.73 -5.95 -7.87
CA ARG A 382 14.91 -5.09 -7.73
C ARG A 382 14.99 -4.53 -6.29
N PRO A 383 16.14 -3.99 -5.84
CA PRO A 383 16.29 -3.37 -4.52
C PRO A 383 15.34 -2.18 -4.34
N MET A 384 14.13 -2.43 -3.82
CA MET A 384 13.07 -1.41 -3.77
C MET A 384 13.34 -0.28 -2.78
N LEU A 385 14.13 -0.50 -1.72
CA LEU A 385 14.43 0.52 -0.70
C LEU A 385 15.39 1.60 -1.20
N THR A 386 16.07 1.37 -2.32
CA THR A 386 16.95 2.36 -2.97
C THR A 386 16.23 3.15 -4.07
N ARG A 387 14.96 2.86 -4.34
CA ARG A 387 14.20 3.51 -5.43
C ARG A 387 13.97 4.99 -5.14
N VAL A 388 14.29 5.83 -6.14
CA VAL A 388 14.06 7.28 -6.13
C VAL A 388 13.42 7.72 -7.45
N PRO A 389 12.47 8.67 -7.45
CA PRO A 389 11.96 9.24 -8.69
C PRO A 389 13.06 10.00 -9.44
N ASP A 390 13.12 9.87 -10.75
CA ASP A 390 14.06 10.65 -11.58
C ASP A 390 13.49 10.89 -12.98
N GLN A 391 12.62 11.90 -13.10
CA GLN A 391 11.99 12.26 -14.37
C GLN A 391 12.97 12.90 -15.36
N TRP A 392 14.13 13.37 -14.88
CA TRP A 392 15.18 13.93 -15.73
C TRP A 392 15.86 12.91 -16.65
N LEU A 393 15.61 11.62 -16.45
CA LEU A 393 16.06 10.56 -17.36
C LEU A 393 15.43 10.68 -18.75
N ILE A 394 14.23 11.26 -18.84
CA ILE A 394 13.41 11.27 -20.07
C ILE A 394 13.68 12.55 -20.84
N VAL A 395 13.94 12.39 -22.16
CA VAL A 395 14.17 13.51 -23.10
C VAL A 395 12.88 13.95 -23.78
N ASN A 396 11.98 13.01 -24.03
CA ASN A 396 10.77 13.19 -24.82
C ASN A 396 9.47 12.98 -24.04
N ASP A 397 9.42 13.41 -22.78
CA ASP A 397 8.17 13.36 -22.01
C ASP A 397 7.10 14.21 -22.74
N PRO A 398 6.00 13.60 -23.17
CA PRO A 398 4.96 14.32 -23.92
C PRO A 398 4.17 15.29 -23.05
N LEU A 399 4.36 15.29 -21.73
CA LEU A 399 3.64 16.10 -20.74
C LEU A 399 2.11 15.87 -20.73
N SER A 400 1.64 14.90 -21.51
CA SER A 400 0.25 14.47 -21.58
C SER A 400 -0.04 13.44 -20.50
N THR A 401 -1.20 13.51 -19.86
CA THR A 401 -1.61 12.52 -18.87
C THR A 401 -1.82 11.14 -19.50
N THR A 402 -2.42 11.07 -20.69
CA THR A 402 -2.71 9.80 -21.39
C THR A 402 -1.47 9.15 -21.97
N ASP A 403 -0.48 9.96 -22.37
CA ASP A 403 0.77 9.49 -22.97
C ASP A 403 1.97 9.59 -22.01
N ARG A 404 1.69 9.73 -20.71
CA ARG A 404 2.71 9.95 -19.69
C ARG A 404 3.84 8.93 -19.78
N ILE A 405 5.07 9.43 -19.72
CA ILE A 405 6.27 8.65 -19.47
C ILE A 405 6.75 8.98 -18.06
N GLN A 406 6.86 8.00 -17.17
CA GLN A 406 7.26 8.19 -15.79
C GLN A 406 8.48 7.35 -15.46
N ALA A 407 9.50 7.96 -14.84
CA ALA A 407 10.77 7.31 -14.57
C ALA A 407 11.12 7.30 -13.07
N CYS A 408 11.77 6.21 -12.67
CA CYS A 408 12.47 6.10 -11.40
C CYS A 408 13.74 5.25 -11.57
N ARG A 409 14.63 5.30 -10.59
CA ARG A 409 15.86 4.52 -10.57
C ARG A 409 16.22 4.10 -9.15
N SER A 410 17.23 3.24 -9.03
CA SER A 410 17.89 3.06 -7.75
C SER A 410 18.87 4.19 -7.46
N SER A 411 19.03 4.57 -6.19
CA SER A 411 20.03 5.54 -5.76
C SER A 411 21.45 5.01 -5.82
N ASP A 412 21.63 3.67 -5.78
CA ASP A 412 22.92 2.98 -5.89
C ASP A 412 23.36 2.66 -7.33
N GLY A 413 22.58 3.05 -8.33
CA GLY A 413 22.89 2.85 -9.74
C GLY A 413 22.67 1.43 -10.25
N SER A 414 21.91 0.59 -9.54
CA SER A 414 21.73 -0.81 -9.92
C SER A 414 20.67 -1.02 -11.01
N TYR A 415 19.66 -0.13 -11.12
CA TYR A 415 18.61 -0.22 -12.14
C TYR A 415 17.92 1.13 -12.43
N ILE A 416 17.22 1.18 -13.57
CA ILE A 416 16.30 2.25 -13.99
C ILE A 416 15.00 1.61 -14.46
N PHE A 417 13.83 2.14 -14.05
CA PHE A 417 12.52 1.80 -14.58
C PHE A 417 11.88 3.02 -15.25
N ILE A 418 11.32 2.81 -16.45
CA ILE A 418 10.63 3.85 -17.21
C ILE A 418 9.33 3.27 -17.77
N TYR A 419 8.20 3.77 -17.29
CA TYR A 419 6.87 3.41 -17.74
C TYR A 419 6.42 4.34 -18.87
N THR A 420 5.90 3.79 -19.98
CA THR A 420 5.25 4.51 -21.07
C THR A 420 3.80 4.05 -21.15
N SER A 421 2.85 4.96 -20.90
CA SER A 421 1.44 4.62 -20.72
C SER A 421 0.69 4.27 -22.00
N SER A 422 1.21 4.67 -23.15
CA SER A 422 0.62 4.40 -24.48
C SER A 422 1.59 3.70 -25.44
N GLY A 423 2.69 3.14 -24.94
CA GLY A 423 3.69 2.48 -25.77
C GLY A 423 4.39 3.40 -26.78
N LYS A 424 4.42 4.71 -26.51
CA LYS A 424 5.24 5.62 -27.31
C LYS A 424 6.72 5.35 -27.06
N PRO A 425 7.59 5.55 -28.08
CA PRO A 425 9.03 5.42 -27.92
C PRO A 425 9.56 6.25 -26.75
N VAL A 426 10.50 5.67 -26.03
CA VAL A 426 11.14 6.29 -24.86
C VAL A 426 12.56 6.72 -25.25
N ARG A 427 12.84 8.01 -25.19
CA ARG A 427 14.19 8.54 -25.39
C ARG A 427 14.84 8.83 -24.05
N VAL A 428 15.89 8.09 -23.75
CA VAL A 428 16.65 8.20 -22.51
C VAL A 428 17.95 8.92 -22.76
N GLN A 429 18.30 9.89 -21.93
CA GLN A 429 19.57 10.58 -22.02
C GLN A 429 20.71 9.67 -21.59
N VAL A 430 21.45 9.12 -22.58
CA VAL A 430 22.45 8.07 -22.36
C VAL A 430 23.69 8.61 -21.64
N ARG A 431 24.21 9.78 -22.05
CA ARG A 431 25.50 10.26 -21.59
C ARG A 431 25.47 10.73 -20.13
N ASP A 432 24.63 11.73 -19.84
CA ASP A 432 24.64 12.38 -18.52
C ASP A 432 23.76 11.66 -17.50
N LYS A 433 22.93 10.71 -17.95
CA LYS A 433 21.95 10.07 -17.10
C LYS A 433 22.16 8.56 -16.94
N ILE A 434 22.26 7.79 -18.02
CA ILE A 434 22.57 6.35 -17.88
C ILE A 434 23.97 6.21 -17.30
N ARG A 435 24.98 6.94 -17.83
CA ARG A 435 26.34 6.89 -17.34
C ARG A 435 26.47 7.25 -15.86
N ASP A 436 25.79 8.31 -15.43
CA ASP A 436 25.91 8.82 -14.07
C ASP A 436 24.94 8.12 -13.11
N LYS A 437 23.95 7.40 -13.62
CA LYS A 437 22.87 6.78 -12.84
C LYS A 437 22.88 5.25 -12.82
N LEU A 438 23.64 4.60 -13.71
CA LEU A 438 23.98 3.19 -13.61
C LEU A 438 25.47 3.02 -13.26
N SER A 439 25.76 2.10 -12.34
CA SER A 439 27.10 1.95 -11.75
C SER A 439 28.07 1.14 -12.63
N GLY A 440 27.57 0.20 -13.44
CA GLY A 440 28.38 -0.72 -14.26
C GLY A 440 28.94 -0.13 -15.55
N THR A 441 29.75 -0.91 -16.27
CA THR A 441 30.31 -0.56 -17.59
C THR A 441 29.39 -0.94 -18.75
N ALA A 442 28.38 -1.78 -18.49
CA ALA A 442 27.34 -2.20 -19.44
C ALA A 442 25.98 -2.28 -18.73
N TYR A 443 24.93 -2.23 -19.52
CA TYR A 443 23.57 -2.42 -19.01
C TYR A 443 22.76 -3.36 -19.89
N LYS A 444 21.88 -4.17 -19.26
CA LYS A 444 20.87 -4.99 -19.91
C LYS A 444 19.58 -4.19 -20.00
N ALA A 445 18.94 -4.20 -21.17
CA ALA A 445 17.66 -3.55 -21.40
C ALA A 445 16.57 -4.60 -21.64
N TYR A 446 15.39 -4.38 -21.05
CA TYR A 446 14.23 -5.24 -21.19
C TYR A 446 12.97 -4.42 -21.45
N TRP A 447 12.03 -4.98 -22.19
CA TRP A 447 10.64 -4.59 -22.15
C TRP A 447 9.88 -5.51 -21.18
N TYR A 448 9.20 -4.91 -20.21
CA TYR A 448 8.30 -5.60 -19.28
C TYR A 448 6.86 -5.23 -19.60
N ASP A 449 6.00 -6.23 -19.74
CA ASP A 449 4.57 -6.06 -20.02
C ASP A 449 3.75 -5.97 -18.74
N PRO A 450 3.17 -4.81 -18.39
CA PRO A 450 2.35 -4.64 -17.19
C PRO A 450 1.04 -5.45 -17.19
N ARG A 451 0.62 -5.96 -18.36
CA ARG A 451 -0.62 -6.71 -18.56
C ARG A 451 -0.47 -8.19 -18.23
N THR A 452 0.75 -8.71 -18.40
CA THR A 452 1.04 -10.15 -18.31
C THR A 452 2.16 -10.49 -17.34
N GLY A 453 2.98 -9.50 -16.95
CA GLY A 453 4.17 -9.70 -16.12
C GLY A 453 5.34 -10.35 -16.84
N THR A 454 5.29 -10.46 -18.17
CA THR A 454 6.38 -11.03 -18.96
C THR A 454 7.44 -9.99 -19.28
N SER A 455 8.69 -10.42 -19.39
CA SER A 455 9.81 -9.57 -19.78
C SER A 455 10.53 -10.14 -20.99
N THR A 456 10.94 -9.27 -21.91
CA THR A 456 11.70 -9.62 -23.12
C THR A 456 13.00 -8.85 -23.13
N LEU A 457 14.13 -9.54 -23.25
CA LEU A 457 15.45 -8.92 -23.37
C LEU A 457 15.54 -8.20 -24.72
N ILE A 458 15.90 -6.92 -24.69
CA ILE A 458 16.21 -6.11 -25.87
C ILE A 458 17.67 -6.35 -26.29
N GLY A 459 18.56 -6.40 -25.31
CA GLY A 459 19.98 -6.60 -25.49
C GLY A 459 20.81 -6.12 -24.31
N GLU A 460 22.13 -6.31 -24.43
CA GLU A 460 23.14 -5.76 -23.56
C GLU A 460 23.92 -4.68 -24.30
N PHE A 461 24.14 -3.54 -23.68
CA PHE A 461 24.72 -2.36 -24.30
C PHE A 461 25.86 -1.83 -23.45
N PRO A 462 26.98 -1.41 -24.06
CA PRO A 462 28.05 -0.73 -23.30
C PRO A 462 27.53 0.61 -22.78
N ARG A 463 28.00 0.98 -21.60
CA ARG A 463 27.85 2.34 -21.09
C ARG A 463 28.88 3.23 -21.78
N THR A 464 28.42 4.20 -22.59
CA THR A 464 29.28 5.08 -23.37
C THR A 464 30.20 5.89 -22.45
N GLU A 465 31.51 5.84 -22.67
CA GLU A 465 32.48 6.58 -21.88
C GLU A 465 32.55 8.07 -22.26
N ALA A 466 33.09 8.89 -21.34
CA ALA A 466 33.12 10.36 -21.46
C ALA A 466 33.99 10.88 -22.63
N GLY A 467 34.83 10.00 -23.25
CA GLY A 467 35.80 10.38 -24.30
C GLY A 467 35.23 10.42 -25.72
N ASP A 468 34.08 9.80 -25.97
CA ASP A 468 33.58 9.54 -27.35
C ASP A 468 32.80 10.71 -27.98
N ARG A 469 32.98 11.93 -27.50
CA ARG A 469 32.24 13.09 -28.00
C ARG A 469 33.02 13.87 -29.06
N PRO A 470 32.46 14.02 -30.27
CA PRO A 470 32.79 15.16 -31.13
C PRO A 470 32.35 16.46 -30.43
N ALA A 471 33.19 17.50 -30.44
CA ALA A 471 32.97 18.76 -29.69
C ALA A 471 31.72 19.54 -30.13
N ASP A 472 31.11 19.16 -31.25
CA ASP A 472 30.01 19.81 -31.97
C ASP A 472 28.61 19.16 -31.78
N VAL A 473 28.51 18.01 -31.07
CA VAL A 473 27.23 17.29 -30.88
C VAL A 473 26.38 17.96 -29.79
N ARG A 474 25.18 18.40 -30.16
CA ARG A 474 24.19 19.01 -29.26
C ARG A 474 23.71 18.02 -28.19
N ARG A 475 23.31 18.54 -27.04
CA ARG A 475 22.86 17.74 -25.87
C ARG A 475 21.72 16.76 -26.19
N ALA A 476 20.86 17.10 -27.15
CA ALA A 476 19.75 16.25 -27.60
C ALA A 476 20.21 15.01 -28.39
N ASP A 477 21.42 15.03 -28.96
CA ASP A 477 21.91 13.98 -29.85
C ASP A 477 22.56 12.80 -29.11
N ILE A 478 22.60 12.86 -27.77
CA ILE A 478 23.20 11.84 -26.89
C ILE A 478 22.11 11.01 -26.19
N SER A 479 20.94 10.93 -26.79
CA SER A 479 19.83 10.09 -26.31
C SER A 479 19.77 8.77 -27.07
N LYS A 480 19.38 7.71 -26.38
CA LYS A 480 19.02 6.43 -27.00
C LYS A 480 17.51 6.26 -26.97
N GLU A 481 16.96 5.93 -28.13
CA GLU A 481 15.55 5.61 -28.24
C GLU A 481 15.31 4.11 -28.09
N PHE A 482 14.28 3.78 -27.34
CA PHE A 482 13.77 2.42 -27.16
C PHE A 482 12.31 2.40 -27.61
N THR A 483 12.02 1.63 -28.64
CA THR A 483 10.67 1.47 -29.18
C THR A 483 9.99 0.26 -28.55
N PRO A 484 8.83 0.44 -27.87
CA PRO A 484 8.08 -0.67 -27.29
C PRO A 484 7.55 -1.64 -28.37
N PRO A 485 7.26 -2.90 -28.00
CA PRO A 485 6.72 -3.90 -28.94
C PRO A 485 5.37 -3.53 -29.55
N SER A 486 4.59 -2.68 -28.88
CA SER A 486 3.28 -2.20 -29.36
C SER A 486 2.99 -0.81 -28.80
N SER A 487 2.09 -0.06 -29.46
CA SER A 487 1.69 1.29 -29.08
C SER A 487 0.18 1.50 -29.23
N GLY A 488 -0.32 2.61 -28.68
CA GLY A 488 -1.72 2.99 -28.63
C GLY A 488 -2.38 2.72 -27.28
N PRO A 489 -3.66 3.06 -27.11
CA PRO A 489 -4.38 2.86 -25.87
C PRO A 489 -4.32 1.42 -25.37
N GLY A 490 -3.96 1.22 -24.10
CA GLY A 490 -3.84 -0.11 -23.48
C GLY A 490 -2.55 -0.87 -23.81
N ASN A 491 -1.67 -0.31 -24.62
CA ASN A 491 -0.36 -0.87 -24.97
C ASN A 491 0.76 -0.18 -24.15
N ASP A 492 0.61 -0.19 -22.86
CA ASP A 492 1.59 0.33 -21.92
C ASP A 492 2.74 -0.66 -21.67
N TRP A 493 3.95 -0.13 -21.43
CA TRP A 493 5.17 -0.91 -21.25
C TRP A 493 6.08 -0.30 -20.18
N VAL A 494 6.94 -1.13 -19.59
CA VAL A 494 8.07 -0.65 -18.76
C VAL A 494 9.38 -1.01 -19.44
N LEU A 495 10.20 0.00 -19.72
CA LEU A 495 11.61 -0.18 -20.04
C LEU A 495 12.36 -0.38 -18.74
N VAL A 496 13.10 -1.48 -18.64
CA VAL A 496 13.99 -1.79 -17.51
C VAL A 496 15.41 -1.75 -18.02
N LEU A 497 16.26 -0.93 -17.38
CA LEU A 497 17.69 -0.89 -17.63
C LEU A 497 18.40 -1.33 -16.35
N ASP A 498 19.11 -2.44 -16.40
CA ASP A 498 19.85 -3.00 -15.28
C ASP A 498 21.34 -2.84 -15.47
N ASP A 499 22.09 -2.48 -14.44
CA ASP A 499 23.53 -2.67 -14.42
C ASP A 499 23.85 -4.16 -14.69
N ALA A 500 24.55 -4.45 -15.79
CA ALA A 500 24.81 -5.82 -16.20
C ALA A 500 25.62 -6.61 -15.16
N ALA A 501 26.46 -5.95 -14.38
CA ALA A 501 27.28 -6.56 -13.33
C ALA A 501 26.45 -7.06 -12.13
N LYS A 502 25.24 -6.54 -11.94
CA LYS A 502 24.34 -6.99 -10.84
C LYS A 502 23.73 -8.37 -11.10
N ASN A 503 23.72 -8.84 -12.34
CA ASN A 503 23.19 -10.14 -12.72
C ASN A 503 21.78 -10.42 -12.20
N PHE A 504 20.93 -9.40 -12.20
CA PHE A 504 19.53 -9.59 -11.81
C PHE A 504 18.84 -10.60 -12.72
N PRO A 505 17.92 -11.43 -12.18
CA PRO A 505 17.05 -12.24 -13.01
C PRO A 505 16.12 -11.35 -13.88
N PRO A 506 15.44 -11.92 -14.89
CA PRO A 506 14.50 -11.17 -15.70
C PRO A 506 13.52 -10.35 -14.85
N PRO A 507 13.16 -9.10 -15.25
CA PRO A 507 12.22 -8.26 -14.51
C PRO A 507 10.92 -9.00 -14.18
N GLY A 508 10.37 -8.77 -12.98
CA GLY A 508 9.19 -9.49 -12.49
C GLY A 508 9.51 -10.81 -11.76
N THR A 509 10.74 -11.30 -11.82
CA THR A 509 11.17 -12.45 -11.03
C THR A 509 11.62 -11.98 -9.65
N LYS A 510 10.94 -12.46 -8.59
CA LYS A 510 11.23 -12.03 -7.21
C LYS A 510 12.66 -12.36 -6.79
N VAL A 511 13.37 -11.36 -6.26
CA VAL A 511 14.77 -11.49 -5.81
C VAL A 511 14.87 -11.78 -4.31
N TRP A 512 13.86 -11.43 -3.53
CA TRP A 512 13.82 -11.58 -2.09
C TRP A 512 12.97 -12.77 -1.66
N ARG A 513 13.51 -13.58 -0.76
CA ARG A 513 12.76 -14.65 -0.08
C ARG A 513 12.26 -14.20 1.26
#